data_2cad82a5b8dc2169de5075e37b7988d7
#
_entry.id   2cad82a5b8dc2169de5075e37b7988d7
#
_cell.length_a   1.000
_cell.length_b   1.000
_cell.length_c   1.000
_cell.angle_alpha   90.00
_cell.angle_beta   90.00
_cell.angle_gamma   90.00
#
_symmetry.space_group_name_H-M   'P 1'
#
loop_
_entity.id
_entity.type
_entity.pdbx_description
1 polymer ?
#
loop_
_entity_poly.entity_id
_entity_poly.type
_entity_poly.pdbx_seq_one_letter_code
_entity_poly.pdbx_strand_id
1 'polypeptide(L)'
;LCELSHSIVLEIGEQAITDRIDMDQVMVEIAILRARGIRVALDDFGKEGSNLNRLTHLPIDIVKIDKSLIDRIVIDRRSREALRSIARLAEALEFEVIAEGVETEAQRDMLLDLGLHLHQGFLYARPMSAEAANALYTTHKYKNQPPQDLISTL
;
A
#
# COMPACT_ATOMS: atom_id res chain seq x y z
N LEU A 1 -23.61 2.39 -10.03
CA LEU A 1 -22.68 2.78 -8.95
C LEU A 1 -22.20 1.57 -8.13
N CYS A 2 -23.00 0.48 -8.05
CA CYS A 2 -22.65 -0.69 -7.23
C CYS A 2 -21.51 -1.56 -7.82
N GLU A 3 -21.29 -1.55 -9.13
CA GLU A 3 -20.27 -2.40 -9.79
C GLU A 3 -18.84 -1.83 -9.71
N LEU A 4 -18.69 -0.53 -9.44
CA LEU A 4 -17.38 0.14 -9.34
C LEU A 4 -16.84 0.21 -7.89
N SER A 5 -17.66 -0.09 -6.90
CA SER A 5 -17.28 0.11 -5.48
C SER A 5 -16.06 -0.72 -5.06
N HIS A 6 -15.91 -1.95 -5.56
CA HIS A 6 -14.78 -2.83 -5.26
C HIS A 6 -13.48 -2.45 -5.97
N SER A 7 -13.54 -1.50 -6.92
CA SER A 7 -12.38 -0.99 -7.66
C SER A 7 -11.85 0.34 -7.12
N ILE A 8 -12.52 0.90 -6.09
CA ILE A 8 -12.13 2.18 -5.51
C ILE A 8 -11.40 1.95 -4.21
N VAL A 9 -10.21 2.53 -4.10
CA VAL A 9 -9.46 2.64 -2.86
C VAL A 9 -9.39 4.12 -2.50
N LEU A 10 -9.79 4.46 -1.28
CA LEU A 10 -9.63 5.80 -0.73
C LEU A 10 -8.35 5.84 0.10
N GLU A 11 -7.44 6.72 -0.25
CA GLU A 11 -6.19 6.91 0.49
C GLU A 11 -6.33 8.04 1.52
N ILE A 12 -5.90 7.78 2.74
CA ILE A 12 -5.88 8.74 3.85
C ILE A 12 -4.41 8.89 4.27
N GLY A 13 -3.84 10.08 4.05
CA GLY A 13 -2.48 10.35 4.49
C GLY A 13 -2.34 10.26 6.02
N GLU A 14 -1.33 9.56 6.49
CA GLU A 14 -1.11 9.38 7.93
C GLU A 14 -1.05 10.71 8.68
N GLN A 15 -0.44 11.73 8.08
CA GLN A 15 -0.30 13.06 8.66
C GLN A 15 -1.63 13.85 8.73
N ALA A 16 -2.64 13.49 7.93
CA ALA A 16 -3.95 14.10 7.99
C ALA A 16 -4.69 13.71 9.28
N ILE A 17 -4.34 12.56 9.85
CA ILE A 17 -4.90 12.06 11.12
C ILE A 17 -4.08 12.65 12.28
N THR A 18 -4.42 13.86 12.68
CA THR A 18 -3.74 14.57 13.77
C THR A 18 -4.41 14.29 15.11
N ASP A 19 -3.71 14.58 16.21
CA ASP A 19 -4.26 14.47 17.58
C ASP A 19 -5.46 15.41 17.85
N ARG A 20 -5.77 16.31 16.90
CA ARG A 20 -6.93 17.23 16.96
C ARG A 20 -8.18 16.66 16.30
N ILE A 21 -8.06 15.54 15.60
CA ILE A 21 -9.19 14.88 14.95
C ILE A 21 -9.78 13.88 15.93
N ASP A 22 -11.10 13.90 16.06
CA ASP A 22 -11.83 12.88 16.81
C ASP A 22 -11.66 11.52 16.12
N MET A 23 -10.85 10.65 16.72
CA MET A 23 -10.52 9.34 16.17
C MET A 23 -11.78 8.46 16.05
N ASP A 24 -12.72 8.58 16.97
CA ASP A 24 -13.98 7.83 16.95
C ASP A 24 -14.81 8.23 15.72
N GLN A 25 -14.82 9.50 15.36
CA GLN A 25 -15.50 9.97 14.16
C GLN A 25 -14.81 9.42 12.90
N VAL A 26 -13.49 9.44 12.83
CA VAL A 26 -12.73 8.86 11.69
C VAL A 26 -13.05 7.37 11.52
N MET A 27 -13.09 6.62 12.61
CA MET A 27 -13.43 5.20 12.58
C MET A 27 -14.84 4.95 12.03
N VAL A 28 -15.82 5.77 12.43
CA VAL A 28 -17.20 5.68 11.93
C VAL A 28 -17.27 5.97 10.44
N GLU A 29 -16.58 7.04 9.97
CA GLU A 29 -16.56 7.38 8.54
C GLU A 29 -15.91 6.26 7.69
N ILE A 30 -14.79 5.71 8.16
CA ILE A 30 -14.13 4.57 7.48
C ILE A 30 -15.08 3.36 7.44
N ALA A 31 -15.76 3.05 8.54
CA ALA A 31 -16.70 1.94 8.57
C ALA A 31 -17.86 2.12 7.58
N ILE A 32 -18.38 3.34 7.42
CA ILE A 32 -19.42 3.68 6.44
C ILE A 32 -18.91 3.46 5.00
N LEU A 33 -17.67 3.86 4.69
CA LEU A 33 -17.08 3.66 3.37
C LEU A 33 -16.90 2.18 3.06
N ARG A 34 -16.38 1.41 4.02
CA ARG A 34 -16.18 -0.04 3.88
C ARG A 34 -17.51 -0.79 3.70
N ALA A 35 -18.57 -0.37 4.40
CA ALA A 35 -19.91 -0.94 4.22
C ALA A 35 -20.48 -0.71 2.81
N ARG A 36 -19.96 0.28 2.08
CA ARG A 36 -20.28 0.54 0.67
C ARG A 36 -19.36 -0.17 -0.32
N GLY A 37 -18.45 -1.01 0.17
CA GLY A 37 -17.48 -1.75 -0.65
C GLY A 37 -16.26 -0.92 -1.09
N ILE A 38 -16.05 0.27 -0.51
CA ILE A 38 -14.86 1.10 -0.76
C ILE A 38 -13.77 0.62 0.20
N ARG A 39 -12.60 0.29 -0.33
CA ARG A 39 -11.42 -0.03 0.48
C ARG A 39 -10.73 1.23 0.94
N VAL A 40 -10.15 1.20 2.13
CA VAL A 40 -9.44 2.35 2.70
C VAL A 40 -7.98 2.01 2.91
N ALA A 41 -7.09 2.85 2.37
CA ALA A 41 -5.66 2.75 2.52
C ALA A 41 -5.12 3.87 3.43
N LEU A 42 -4.24 3.50 4.35
CA LEU A 42 -3.41 4.45 5.09
C LEU A 42 -2.14 4.72 4.27
N ASP A 43 -1.96 5.97 3.85
CA ASP A 43 -0.86 6.39 3.00
C ASP A 43 0.30 7.01 3.78
N ASP A 44 1.49 6.99 3.19
CA ASP A 44 2.72 7.58 3.73
C ASP A 44 3.21 6.95 5.05
N PHE A 45 2.86 5.70 5.34
CA PHE A 45 3.29 5.04 6.58
C PHE A 45 4.80 4.73 6.57
N GLY A 46 5.48 5.07 7.65
CA GLY A 46 6.94 4.89 7.78
C GLY A 46 7.74 6.17 7.64
N LYS A 47 7.11 7.31 7.32
CA LYS A 47 7.70 8.64 7.45
C LYS A 47 7.97 8.98 8.92
N GLU A 48 8.79 10.01 9.15
CA GLU A 48 9.04 10.50 10.50
C GLU A 48 7.74 10.85 11.24
N GLY A 49 7.57 10.27 12.43
CA GLY A 49 6.37 10.47 13.25
C GLY A 49 5.25 9.45 13.04
N SER A 50 5.46 8.42 12.21
CA SER A 50 4.49 7.34 12.05
C SER A 50 4.14 6.66 13.38
N ASN A 51 2.84 6.45 13.59
CA ASN A 51 2.30 5.94 14.85
C ASN A 51 1.65 4.57 14.68
N LEU A 52 2.29 3.54 15.24
CA LEU A 52 1.80 2.17 15.19
C LEU A 52 0.39 1.99 15.78
N ASN A 53 -0.01 2.84 16.75
CA ASN A 53 -1.35 2.78 17.31
C ASN A 53 -2.44 3.02 16.25
N ARG A 54 -2.14 3.76 15.18
CA ARG A 54 -3.09 3.97 14.09
C ARG A 54 -3.42 2.68 13.36
N LEU A 55 -2.42 1.82 13.14
CA LEU A 55 -2.63 0.51 12.50
C LEU A 55 -3.51 -0.42 13.34
N THR A 56 -3.45 -0.29 14.67
CA THR A 56 -4.21 -1.17 15.57
C THR A 56 -5.63 -0.70 15.85
N HIS A 57 -5.96 0.56 15.57
CA HIS A 57 -7.27 1.15 15.88
C HIS A 57 -8.10 1.46 14.63
N LEU A 58 -7.46 1.84 13.53
CA LEU A 58 -8.18 2.17 12.31
C LEU A 58 -8.63 0.92 11.57
N PRO A 59 -9.90 0.82 11.16
CA PRO A 59 -10.40 -0.30 10.36
C PRO A 59 -10.02 -0.11 8.88
N ILE A 60 -8.71 -0.13 8.59
CA ILE A 60 -8.14 0.03 7.25
C ILE A 60 -7.98 -1.31 6.56
N ASP A 61 -7.95 -1.31 5.23
CA ASP A 61 -7.77 -2.49 4.40
C ASP A 61 -6.35 -2.59 3.83
N ILE A 62 -5.66 -1.46 3.70
CA ILE A 62 -4.35 -1.36 3.05
C ILE A 62 -3.46 -0.39 3.84
N VAL A 63 -2.17 -0.70 3.90
CA VAL A 63 -1.12 0.23 4.38
C VAL A 63 -0.10 0.41 3.27
N LYS A 64 0.16 1.65 2.87
CA LYS A 64 1.17 2.01 1.87
C LYS A 64 2.43 2.47 2.60
N ILE A 65 3.51 1.73 2.41
CA ILE A 65 4.81 2.01 3.03
C ILE A 65 5.54 3.05 2.20
N ASP A 66 5.90 4.16 2.85
CA ASP A 66 6.62 5.25 2.19
C ASP A 66 7.99 4.81 1.66
N LYS A 67 8.35 5.39 0.52
CA LYS A 67 9.63 5.18 -0.18
C LYS A 67 10.84 5.32 0.73
N SER A 68 10.84 6.22 1.71
CA SER A 68 12.00 6.47 2.59
C SER A 68 12.44 5.24 3.38
N LEU A 69 11.51 4.33 3.70
CA LEU A 69 11.81 3.06 4.33
C LEU A 69 12.32 2.03 3.31
N ILE A 70 11.75 2.04 2.09
CA ILE A 70 12.13 1.14 1.00
C ILE A 70 13.53 1.45 0.47
N ASP A 71 13.92 2.73 0.37
CA ASP A 71 15.25 3.15 -0.11
C ASP A 71 16.40 2.55 0.71
N ARG A 72 16.16 2.25 1.97
CA ARG A 72 17.18 1.70 2.88
C ARG A 72 17.18 0.18 2.99
N ILE A 73 16.19 -0.51 2.44
CA ILE A 73 15.97 -1.95 2.70
C ILE A 73 17.17 -2.82 2.33
N VAL A 74 17.89 -2.48 1.25
CA VAL A 74 19.01 -3.28 0.75
C VAL A 74 20.23 -3.17 1.68
N ILE A 75 20.49 -1.99 2.24
CA ILE A 75 21.72 -1.70 2.99
C ILE A 75 21.53 -1.67 4.51
N ASP A 76 20.33 -1.34 5.00
CA ASP A 76 20.06 -1.16 6.42
C ASP A 76 19.26 -2.34 7.01
N ARG A 77 19.90 -3.06 7.93
CA ARG A 77 19.28 -4.15 8.67
C ARG A 77 18.06 -3.68 9.49
N ARG A 78 18.11 -2.46 10.06
CA ARG A 78 17.00 -1.95 10.90
C ARG A 78 15.75 -1.72 10.06
N SER A 79 15.91 -1.17 8.86
CA SER A 79 14.80 -1.01 7.92
C SER A 79 14.18 -2.35 7.54
N ARG A 80 15.00 -3.39 7.29
CA ARG A 80 14.50 -4.75 7.04
C ARG A 80 13.70 -5.33 8.21
N GLU A 81 14.21 -5.19 9.44
CA GLU A 81 13.49 -5.71 10.62
C GLU A 81 12.20 -4.94 10.89
N ALA A 82 12.18 -3.64 10.62
CA ALA A 82 10.95 -2.83 10.70
C ALA A 82 9.90 -3.34 9.70
N LEU A 83 10.28 -3.51 8.43
CA LEU A 83 9.38 -4.04 7.40
C LEU A 83 8.91 -5.47 7.70
N ARG A 84 9.77 -6.33 8.21
CA ARG A 84 9.39 -7.67 8.67
C ARG A 84 8.35 -7.62 9.79
N SER A 85 8.48 -6.66 10.70
CA SER A 85 7.53 -6.47 11.79
C SER A 85 6.18 -5.96 11.27
N ILE A 86 6.20 -5.06 10.28
CA ILE A 86 4.99 -4.57 9.61
C ILE A 86 4.30 -5.70 8.84
N ALA A 87 5.05 -6.54 8.11
CA ALA A 87 4.48 -7.70 7.40
C ALA A 87 3.76 -8.65 8.34
N ARG A 88 4.35 -8.97 9.49
CA ARG A 88 3.70 -9.81 10.52
C ARG A 88 2.48 -9.15 11.14
N LEU A 89 2.52 -7.83 11.34
CA LEU A 89 1.38 -7.08 11.85
C LEU A 89 0.24 -7.07 10.84
N ALA A 90 0.56 -6.93 9.55
CA ALA A 90 -0.41 -6.99 8.46
C ALA A 90 -1.16 -8.32 8.44
N GLU A 91 -0.43 -9.43 8.57
CA GLU A 91 -1.02 -10.76 8.68
C GLU A 91 -1.93 -10.89 9.91
N ALA A 92 -1.48 -10.40 11.06
CA ALA A 92 -2.22 -10.50 12.31
C ALA A 92 -3.47 -9.61 12.37
N LEU A 93 -3.46 -8.47 11.69
CA LEU A 93 -4.57 -7.49 11.67
C LEU A 93 -5.35 -7.52 10.35
N GLU A 94 -5.02 -8.43 9.44
CA GLU A 94 -5.75 -8.70 8.18
C GLU A 94 -5.82 -7.48 7.24
N PHE A 95 -4.72 -6.70 7.11
CA PHE A 95 -4.60 -5.67 6.08
C PHE A 95 -3.50 -6.01 5.06
N GLU A 96 -3.64 -5.52 3.84
CA GLU A 96 -2.62 -5.62 2.80
C GLU A 96 -1.53 -4.54 2.98
N VAL A 97 -0.30 -4.86 2.55
CA VAL A 97 0.80 -3.89 2.54
C VAL A 97 1.24 -3.64 1.11
N ILE A 98 1.29 -2.37 0.70
CA ILE A 98 1.85 -1.93 -0.57
C ILE A 98 3.17 -1.21 -0.29
N ALA A 99 4.27 -1.70 -0.86
CA ALA A 99 5.57 -1.02 -0.80
C ALA A 99 5.69 0.00 -1.94
N GLU A 100 5.87 1.27 -1.60
CA GLU A 100 5.96 2.35 -2.56
C GLU A 100 7.40 2.72 -2.92
N GLY A 101 7.57 3.27 -4.12
CA GLY A 101 8.87 3.77 -4.57
C GLY A 101 9.91 2.67 -4.82
N VAL A 102 9.47 1.46 -5.19
CA VAL A 102 10.39 0.38 -5.59
C VAL A 102 11.02 0.73 -6.94
N GLU A 103 12.34 0.89 -6.97
CA GLU A 103 13.09 1.33 -8.15
C GLU A 103 14.09 0.31 -8.66
N THR A 104 14.45 -0.69 -7.84
CA THR A 104 15.47 -1.69 -8.20
C THR A 104 14.99 -3.11 -7.95
N GLU A 105 15.53 -4.06 -8.72
CA GLU A 105 15.28 -5.49 -8.50
C GLU A 105 15.74 -5.97 -7.12
N ALA A 106 16.84 -5.42 -6.61
CA ALA A 106 17.32 -5.77 -5.27
C ALA A 106 16.31 -5.36 -4.17
N GLN A 107 15.63 -4.21 -4.32
CA GLN A 107 14.56 -3.81 -3.41
C GLN A 107 13.37 -4.78 -3.52
N ARG A 108 12.92 -5.08 -4.75
CA ARG A 108 11.83 -6.03 -5.00
C ARG A 108 12.13 -7.39 -4.36
N ASP A 109 13.29 -7.96 -4.63
CA ASP A 109 13.64 -9.30 -4.15
C ASP A 109 13.69 -9.34 -2.61
N MET A 110 14.22 -8.29 -1.98
CA MET A 110 14.21 -8.17 -0.54
C MET A 110 12.80 -8.06 0.05
N LEU A 111 11.89 -7.33 -0.61
CA LEU A 111 10.50 -7.24 -0.20
C LEU A 111 9.78 -8.60 -0.31
N LEU A 112 10.00 -9.32 -1.41
CA LEU A 112 9.46 -10.67 -1.59
C LEU A 112 9.96 -11.64 -0.50
N ASP A 113 11.23 -11.58 -0.13
CA ASP A 113 11.82 -12.37 0.97
C ASP A 113 11.19 -12.03 2.34
N LEU A 114 10.64 -10.84 2.48
CA LEU A 114 9.90 -10.41 3.68
C LEU A 114 8.41 -10.77 3.64
N GLY A 115 7.92 -11.37 2.55
CA GLY A 115 6.50 -11.70 2.36
C GLY A 115 5.64 -10.52 1.91
N LEU A 116 6.25 -9.42 1.51
CA LEU A 116 5.56 -8.27 0.94
C LEU A 116 5.51 -8.43 -0.58
N HIS A 117 4.32 -8.61 -1.14
CA HIS A 117 4.13 -8.98 -2.55
C HIS A 117 3.53 -7.86 -3.40
N LEU A 118 2.95 -6.83 -2.80
CA LEU A 118 2.36 -5.71 -3.52
C LEU A 118 3.34 -4.54 -3.55
N HIS A 119 3.73 -4.15 -4.76
CA HIS A 119 4.75 -3.13 -4.97
C HIS A 119 4.29 -2.07 -5.95
N GLN A 120 4.69 -0.83 -5.70
CA GLN A 120 4.51 0.29 -6.63
C GLN A 120 5.83 1.05 -6.78
N GLY A 121 6.19 1.42 -8.02
CA GLY A 121 7.40 2.23 -8.23
C GLY A 121 7.93 2.19 -9.66
N PHE A 122 9.01 2.92 -9.88
CA PHE A 122 9.60 3.10 -11.21
C PHE A 122 10.27 1.84 -11.78
N LEU A 123 10.49 0.83 -10.95
CA LEU A 123 10.89 -0.49 -11.45
C LEU A 123 9.84 -1.09 -12.40
N TYR A 124 8.56 -0.86 -12.14
CA TYR A 124 7.44 -1.39 -12.91
C TYR A 124 7.00 -0.46 -14.02
N ALA A 125 6.67 0.78 -13.66
CA ALA A 125 6.30 1.81 -14.62
C ALA A 125 6.49 3.21 -14.06
N ARG A 126 6.76 4.18 -14.94
CA ARG A 126 6.69 5.61 -14.60
C ARG A 126 5.27 6.12 -14.84
N PRO A 127 4.88 7.22 -14.20
CA PRO A 127 3.59 7.87 -14.51
C PRO A 127 3.41 8.06 -16.01
N MET A 128 2.24 7.69 -16.51
CA MET A 128 1.93 7.70 -17.94
C MET A 128 0.48 8.10 -18.18
N SER A 129 0.10 8.35 -19.44
CA SER A 129 -1.29 8.62 -19.79
C SER A 129 -2.18 7.39 -19.63
N ALA A 130 -3.48 7.59 -19.47
CA ALA A 130 -4.44 6.50 -19.36
C ALA A 130 -4.40 5.55 -20.57
N GLU A 131 -4.16 6.10 -21.78
CA GLU A 131 -4.03 5.30 -23.00
C GLU A 131 -2.80 4.39 -22.95
N ALA A 132 -1.66 4.93 -22.49
CA ALA A 132 -0.42 4.16 -22.36
C ALA A 132 -0.56 3.07 -21.26
N ALA A 133 -1.18 3.41 -20.13
CA ALA A 133 -1.45 2.46 -19.06
C ALA A 133 -2.37 1.31 -19.54
N ASN A 134 -3.42 1.62 -20.27
CA ASN A 134 -4.32 0.62 -20.84
C ASN A 134 -3.62 -0.29 -21.86
N ALA A 135 -2.75 0.27 -22.70
CA ALA A 135 -1.94 -0.51 -23.64
C ALA A 135 -0.97 -1.47 -22.90
N LEU A 136 -0.30 -0.97 -21.85
CA LEU A 136 0.57 -1.76 -21.01
C LEU A 136 -0.19 -2.93 -20.35
N TYR A 137 -1.32 -2.63 -19.70
CA TYR A 137 -2.18 -3.62 -19.06
C TYR A 137 -2.64 -4.70 -20.04
N THR A 138 -3.11 -4.30 -21.23
CA THR A 138 -3.57 -5.23 -22.27
C THR A 138 -2.44 -6.15 -22.73
N THR A 139 -1.24 -5.61 -22.95
CA THR A 139 -0.07 -6.39 -23.38
C THR A 139 0.32 -7.44 -22.34
N HIS A 140 0.25 -7.11 -21.04
CA HIS A 140 0.58 -8.05 -19.97
C HIS A 140 -0.51 -9.12 -19.76
N LYS A 141 -1.78 -8.75 -19.89
CA LYS A 141 -2.92 -9.68 -19.78
C LYS A 141 -2.86 -10.80 -20.82
N TYR A 142 -2.31 -10.54 -22.01
CA TYR A 142 -2.17 -11.55 -23.08
C TYR A 142 -0.88 -12.36 -22.98
N LYS A 143 0.09 -11.99 -22.14
CA LYS A 143 1.38 -12.70 -22.03
C LYS A 143 1.46 -13.77 -20.94
N ASN A 144 0.36 -14.30 -20.46
CA ASN A 144 0.22 -15.29 -19.37
C ASN A 144 0.02 -14.66 -17.99
N GLN A 145 -1.14 -14.91 -17.44
CA GLN A 145 -1.61 -14.60 -16.08
C GLN A 145 -1.11 -13.25 -15.56
N PRO A 146 -1.97 -12.38 -15.07
CA PRO A 146 -1.47 -11.14 -14.50
C PRO A 146 -0.43 -11.54 -13.45
N PRO A 147 0.80 -11.05 -13.53
CA PRO A 147 1.66 -11.10 -12.37
C PRO A 147 0.84 -10.45 -11.26
N GLN A 148 0.69 -11.13 -10.13
CA GLN A 148 -0.01 -10.58 -8.97
C GLN A 148 0.52 -9.17 -8.61
N ASP A 149 1.71 -8.86 -9.09
CA ASP A 149 2.47 -7.63 -8.90
C ASP A 149 1.99 -6.43 -9.76
N LEU A 150 1.16 -6.61 -10.79
CA LEU A 150 0.71 -5.52 -11.69
C LEU A 150 -0.56 -4.81 -11.20
N ILE A 151 -1.31 -5.41 -10.29
CA ILE A 151 -2.51 -4.79 -9.71
C ILE A 151 -2.13 -3.61 -8.81
N SER A 152 -0.89 -3.58 -8.33
CA SER A 152 -0.36 -2.51 -7.48
C SER A 152 0.20 -1.31 -8.26
N THR A 153 0.10 -1.28 -9.59
CA THR A 153 0.72 -0.22 -10.42
C THR A 153 -0.32 0.73 -11.04
N LEU A 154 -1.58 0.54 -10.76
CA LEU A 154 -2.68 1.43 -11.14
C LEU A 154 -3.20 2.10 -9.90
#